data_9e607fa445c725e8b29a07fc86189251
#
_entry.id   9e607fa445c725e8b29a07fc86189251
#
_cell.length_a   1.000
_cell.length_b   1.000
_cell.length_c   1.000
_cell.angle_alpha   90.00
_cell.angle_beta   90.00
_cell.angle_gamma   90.00
#
_symmetry.space_group_name_H-M   'P 1'
#
loop_
_entity.id
_entity.type
_entity.pdbx_description
1 polymer ?
#
loop_
_entity_poly.entity_id
_entity_poly.type
_entity_poly.pdbx_seq_one_letter_code
_entity_poly.pdbx_strand_id
1 'polypeptide(L)'
;MRAIEFKNVSFRYDDMPEPVLKNASFSLEYGKLALLYGDSGQGKSTVLSILSGVIPNVTKGTLSGEIRVGGEDVSGQRISDICRRAGVVLQNADAQIIHQRVEDELAFGCENFAFSPEKISGCIEKACGRMALCPQWGTRTLSGGQKQRLITASALATEQRILLLDEPLANLDRRGAAFLMASLRTLTESGYAVLIVEHRLEQVLPFAHEVWRLRNGSLERQTGREALRAAQPETAEPIPAEARREEPVMTLRGVGWRAGGRSILEGVDLTIFRGERLLLLGDNGCGKTSLLRLMARLARPTVGEIRQLIDPSLGQRRGSRAWFRRVGVVYQNPNCQLFMPTVAQEVAFAAKSEDFAWEIMELFGIAHLSERHPHSLSEGQKRRVSIAAVAASQPELLLLDEPTVGQDREGLRTLLQALNLLHTRTGSTIVTVTHDRRCASALCDRAAWLKDGRIKTTGGPELIEAAWGDSAAL
;
A
#
# COMPACT_ATOMS: atom_id res chain seq x y z
N MET A 1 0.81 19.73 27.36
CA MET A 1 -0.43 20.33 26.78
C MET A 1 -0.98 19.33 25.77
N ARG A 2 -2.28 19.03 25.81
CA ARG A 2 -2.91 18.07 24.91
C ARG A 2 -3.14 18.68 23.54
N ALA A 3 -2.72 17.98 22.51
CA ALA A 3 -2.94 18.34 21.11
C ALA A 3 -4.27 17.77 20.60
N ILE A 4 -4.61 16.54 21.03
CA ILE A 4 -5.87 15.85 20.68
C ILE A 4 -6.49 15.32 21.97
N GLU A 5 -7.79 15.51 22.11
CA GLU A 5 -8.61 14.87 23.14
C GLU A 5 -9.86 14.28 22.48
N PHE A 6 -10.11 13.03 22.75
CA PHE A 6 -11.21 12.23 22.22
C PHE A 6 -11.83 11.51 23.42
N LYS A 7 -13.02 11.94 23.87
CA LYS A 7 -13.63 11.47 25.11
C LYS A 7 -15.02 10.92 24.86
N ASN A 8 -15.20 9.63 25.18
CA ASN A 8 -16.47 8.92 25.09
C ASN A 8 -17.14 9.09 23.72
N VAL A 9 -16.34 9.08 22.64
CA VAL A 9 -16.84 9.34 21.30
C VAL A 9 -17.47 8.08 20.74
N SER A 10 -18.71 8.22 20.28
CA SER A 10 -19.44 7.18 19.56
C SER A 10 -19.87 7.73 18.21
N PHE A 11 -19.76 6.90 17.19
CA PHE A 11 -20.15 7.27 15.83
C PHE A 11 -20.79 6.11 15.08
N ARG A 12 -21.90 6.40 14.39
CA ARG A 12 -22.61 5.48 13.51
C ARG A 12 -22.90 6.15 12.18
N TYR A 13 -22.52 5.50 11.08
CA TYR A 13 -22.92 5.93 9.74
C TYR A 13 -24.43 5.77 9.54
N ASP A 14 -25.06 6.63 8.75
CA ASP A 14 -26.51 6.60 8.52
C ASP A 14 -26.96 5.32 7.78
N ASP A 15 -26.10 4.76 6.95
CA ASP A 15 -26.33 3.51 6.19
C ASP A 15 -25.97 2.23 6.97
N MET A 16 -25.49 2.36 8.22
CA MET A 16 -25.10 1.21 9.04
C MET A 16 -25.99 1.08 10.30
N PRO A 17 -26.43 -0.14 10.64
CA PRO A 17 -27.24 -0.36 11.85
C PRO A 17 -26.44 -0.21 13.15
N GLU A 18 -25.16 -0.60 13.14
CA GLU A 18 -24.30 -0.61 14.32
C GLU A 18 -23.30 0.56 14.32
N PRO A 19 -22.98 1.11 15.50
CA PRO A 19 -21.96 2.13 15.63
C PRO A 19 -20.57 1.55 15.38
N VAL A 20 -19.77 2.28 14.57
CA VAL A 20 -18.37 1.95 14.26
C VAL A 20 -17.45 2.32 15.43
N LEU A 21 -17.76 3.40 16.16
CA LEU A 21 -17.08 3.77 17.40
C LEU A 21 -18.06 3.70 18.56
N LYS A 22 -17.62 3.15 19.71
CA LYS A 22 -18.41 2.91 20.91
C LYS A 22 -17.64 3.42 22.13
N ASN A 23 -18.01 4.59 22.65
CA ASN A 23 -17.37 5.23 23.81
C ASN A 23 -15.83 5.29 23.73
N ALA A 24 -15.31 5.51 22.52
CA ALA A 24 -13.89 5.55 22.27
C ALA A 24 -13.25 6.76 22.95
N SER A 25 -12.13 6.55 23.63
CA SER A 25 -11.42 7.63 24.33
C SER A 25 -9.92 7.48 24.17
N PHE A 26 -9.24 8.59 23.78
CA PHE A 26 -7.78 8.71 23.81
C PHE A 26 -7.36 10.16 23.89
N SER A 27 -6.08 10.39 24.17
CA SER A 27 -5.50 11.74 24.10
C SER A 27 -4.07 11.67 23.58
N LEU A 28 -3.63 12.72 22.91
CA LEU A 28 -2.26 12.87 22.40
C LEU A 28 -1.72 14.23 22.85
N GLU A 29 -0.51 14.24 23.40
CA GLU A 29 0.19 15.46 23.79
C GLU A 29 1.08 15.97 22.67
N TYR A 30 1.37 17.30 22.68
CA TYR A 30 2.42 17.84 21.83
C TYR A 30 3.79 17.21 22.17
N GLY A 31 4.64 17.05 21.18
CA GLY A 31 5.93 16.38 21.31
C GLY A 31 5.86 14.84 21.26
N LYS A 32 4.69 14.27 21.01
CA LYS A 32 4.51 12.80 20.97
C LYS A 32 4.02 12.29 19.63
N LEU A 33 4.42 11.05 19.31
CA LEU A 33 3.86 10.26 18.24
C LEU A 33 2.98 9.16 18.85
N ALA A 34 1.72 9.11 18.46
CA ALA A 34 0.81 8.03 18.79
C ALA A 34 0.56 7.15 17.57
N LEU A 35 0.70 5.84 17.74
CA LEU A 35 0.32 4.83 16.75
C LEU A 35 -1.09 4.34 17.07
N LEU A 36 -1.99 4.45 16.09
CA LEU A 36 -3.31 3.83 16.09
C LEU A 36 -3.32 2.64 15.15
N TYR A 37 -3.61 1.45 15.66
CA TYR A 37 -3.68 0.24 14.86
C TYR A 37 -4.93 -0.59 15.17
N GLY A 38 -5.24 -1.56 14.34
CA GLY A 38 -6.39 -2.45 14.46
C GLY A 38 -6.72 -3.10 13.11
N ASP A 39 -7.62 -4.06 13.09
CA ASP A 39 -8.02 -4.76 11.87
C ASP A 39 -8.78 -3.81 10.91
N SER A 40 -8.87 -4.17 9.62
CA SER A 40 -9.61 -3.35 8.65
C SER A 40 -11.09 -3.27 8.99
N GLY A 41 -11.71 -2.14 8.64
CA GLY A 41 -13.13 -1.92 8.92
C GLY A 41 -13.47 -1.59 10.39
N GLN A 42 -12.50 -1.61 11.30
CA GLN A 42 -12.74 -1.29 12.72
C GLN A 42 -12.99 0.21 12.99
N GLY A 43 -12.79 1.09 11.98
CA GLY A 43 -13.07 2.53 12.14
C GLY A 43 -11.83 3.41 12.38
N LYS A 44 -10.61 2.94 12.06
CA LYS A 44 -9.38 3.76 12.18
C LYS A 44 -9.44 5.05 11.35
N SER A 45 -9.77 4.92 10.07
CA SER A 45 -9.95 6.09 9.18
C SER A 45 -11.16 6.93 9.59
N THR A 46 -12.17 6.34 10.28
CA THR A 46 -13.27 7.08 10.89
C THR A 46 -12.78 8.00 12.01
N VAL A 47 -11.85 7.55 12.85
CA VAL A 47 -11.21 8.41 13.89
C VAL A 47 -10.49 9.58 13.21
N LEU A 48 -9.72 9.35 12.16
CA LEU A 48 -9.05 10.43 11.43
C LEU A 48 -10.05 11.38 10.74
N SER A 49 -11.13 10.84 10.15
CA SER A 49 -12.19 11.63 9.52
C SER A 49 -12.93 12.53 10.51
N ILE A 50 -13.12 12.08 11.74
CA ILE A 50 -13.69 12.89 12.81
C ILE A 50 -12.71 14.00 13.20
N LEU A 51 -11.45 13.67 13.43
CA LEU A 51 -10.42 14.63 13.85
C LEU A 51 -10.10 15.68 12.76
N SER A 52 -10.30 15.34 11.49
CA SER A 52 -10.13 16.26 10.34
C SER A 52 -11.39 17.04 9.99
N GLY A 53 -12.51 16.73 10.63
CA GLY A 53 -13.80 17.38 10.37
C GLY A 53 -14.52 16.88 9.11
N VAL A 54 -14.02 15.87 8.41
CA VAL A 54 -14.73 15.22 7.30
C VAL A 54 -16.06 14.64 7.82
N ILE A 55 -16.05 14.08 9.02
CA ILE A 55 -17.24 13.72 9.78
C ILE A 55 -17.48 14.84 10.82
N PRO A 56 -18.67 15.42 10.88
CA PRO A 56 -19.90 15.12 10.13
C PRO A 56 -20.11 16.00 8.87
N ASN A 57 -19.15 16.83 8.48
CA ASN A 57 -19.38 17.86 7.43
C ASN A 57 -19.64 17.27 6.04
N VAL A 58 -18.89 16.24 5.63
CA VAL A 58 -19.01 15.57 4.34
C VAL A 58 -19.73 14.23 4.49
N THR A 59 -19.23 13.41 5.41
CA THR A 59 -19.81 12.09 5.67
C THR A 59 -20.82 12.19 6.79
N LYS A 60 -22.07 11.82 6.52
CA LYS A 60 -23.19 11.90 7.47
C LYS A 60 -23.20 10.72 8.43
N GLY A 61 -23.75 10.96 9.61
CA GLY A 61 -23.91 9.97 10.66
C GLY A 61 -24.19 10.62 12.02
N THR A 62 -24.46 9.77 13.00
CA THR A 62 -24.71 10.20 14.38
C THR A 62 -23.42 10.19 15.17
N LEU A 63 -22.91 11.35 15.55
CA LEU A 63 -21.70 11.57 16.34
C LEU A 63 -22.05 12.08 17.74
N SER A 64 -21.42 11.51 18.77
CA SER A 64 -21.55 11.95 20.15
C SER A 64 -20.20 11.87 20.88
N GLY A 65 -20.05 12.56 22.01
CA GLY A 65 -18.82 12.66 22.77
C GLY A 65 -18.14 14.02 22.63
N GLU A 66 -17.00 14.21 23.30
CA GLU A 66 -16.21 15.43 23.28
C GLU A 66 -14.94 15.23 22.45
N ILE A 67 -14.69 16.14 21.49
CA ILE A 67 -13.55 16.07 20.59
C ILE A 67 -12.86 17.41 20.56
N ARG A 68 -11.57 17.46 20.97
CA ARG A 68 -10.76 18.66 20.90
C ARG A 68 -9.50 18.44 20.06
N VAL A 69 -9.21 19.42 19.19
CA VAL A 69 -8.00 19.49 18.40
C VAL A 69 -7.35 20.86 18.61
N GLY A 70 -6.09 20.85 19.05
CA GLY A 70 -5.38 22.10 19.39
C GLY A 70 -5.96 22.81 20.61
N GLY A 71 -6.68 22.08 21.49
CA GLY A 71 -7.34 22.62 22.71
C GLY A 71 -8.75 23.15 22.47
N GLU A 72 -9.23 23.22 21.22
CA GLU A 72 -10.58 23.69 20.89
C GLU A 72 -11.50 22.53 20.53
N ASP A 73 -12.77 22.65 20.96
CA ASP A 73 -13.84 21.73 20.56
C ASP A 73 -14.10 21.87 19.06
N VAL A 74 -13.96 20.74 18.33
CA VAL A 74 -14.17 20.70 16.88
C VAL A 74 -15.57 20.25 16.49
N SER A 75 -16.43 19.93 17.46
CA SER A 75 -17.82 19.52 17.23
C SER A 75 -18.59 20.64 16.51
N GLY A 76 -19.02 20.36 15.28
CA GLY A 76 -19.77 21.34 14.47
C GLY A 76 -18.93 22.44 13.81
N GLN A 77 -17.60 22.43 13.95
CA GLN A 77 -16.72 23.35 13.21
C GLN A 77 -16.63 22.98 11.73
N ARG A 78 -16.34 23.97 10.88
CA ARG A 78 -16.08 23.73 9.45
C ARG A 78 -14.73 23.05 9.26
N ILE A 79 -14.60 22.25 8.20
CA ILE A 79 -13.32 21.61 7.82
C ILE A 79 -12.21 22.66 7.71
N SER A 80 -12.49 23.84 7.11
CA SER A 80 -11.53 24.93 6.96
C SER A 80 -10.91 25.40 8.28
N ASP A 81 -11.71 25.39 9.36
CA ASP A 81 -11.25 25.85 10.68
C ASP A 81 -10.40 24.79 11.37
N ILE A 82 -10.76 23.52 11.19
CA ILE A 82 -10.01 22.36 11.72
C ILE A 82 -8.68 22.21 10.97
N CYS A 83 -8.68 22.37 9.64
CA CYS A 83 -7.46 22.31 8.81
C CYS A 83 -6.42 23.38 9.17
N ARG A 84 -6.80 24.47 9.83
CA ARG A 84 -5.85 25.46 10.38
C ARG A 84 -5.05 24.94 11.59
N ARG A 85 -5.51 23.85 12.23
CA ARG A 85 -4.88 23.26 13.43
C ARG A 85 -4.18 21.95 13.14
N ALA A 86 -4.73 21.15 12.23
CA ALA A 86 -4.21 19.83 11.92
C ALA A 86 -4.00 19.64 10.41
N GLY A 87 -2.81 19.20 10.03
CA GLY A 87 -2.49 18.75 8.68
C GLY A 87 -2.84 17.27 8.51
N VAL A 88 -3.44 16.92 7.38
CA VAL A 88 -3.93 15.58 7.10
C VAL A 88 -3.21 14.99 5.89
N VAL A 89 -2.69 13.79 6.06
CA VAL A 89 -2.08 12.98 4.99
C VAL A 89 -2.92 11.73 4.83
N LEU A 90 -3.56 11.59 3.67
CA LEU A 90 -4.43 10.45 3.36
C LEU A 90 -3.63 9.27 2.79
N GLN A 91 -4.22 8.08 2.84
CA GLN A 91 -3.64 6.85 2.35
C GLN A 91 -3.23 6.92 0.86
N ASN A 92 -4.05 7.54 0.02
CA ASN A 92 -3.78 7.66 -1.42
C ASN A 92 -3.13 9.02 -1.74
N ALA A 93 -1.79 9.03 -1.82
CA ALA A 93 -1.02 10.21 -2.18
C ALA A 93 -1.39 10.79 -3.55
N ASP A 94 -1.65 9.94 -4.54
CA ASP A 94 -2.01 10.39 -5.90
C ASP A 94 -3.34 11.14 -5.94
N ALA A 95 -4.28 10.78 -5.06
CA ALA A 95 -5.58 11.47 -4.96
C ALA A 95 -5.48 12.82 -4.25
N GLN A 96 -4.41 13.06 -3.49
CA GLN A 96 -4.18 14.33 -2.77
C GLN A 96 -3.40 15.34 -3.59
N ILE A 97 -2.53 14.90 -4.52
CA ILE A 97 -1.71 15.78 -5.35
C ILE A 97 -2.56 16.40 -6.47
N ILE A 98 -2.65 17.71 -6.49
CA ILE A 98 -3.48 18.49 -7.42
C ILE A 98 -2.62 19.16 -8.50
N HIS A 99 -1.43 19.66 -8.15
CA HIS A 99 -0.59 20.48 -9.02
C HIS A 99 0.47 19.66 -9.75
N GLN A 100 1.01 20.25 -10.84
CA GLN A 100 1.98 19.57 -11.69
C GLN A 100 3.43 19.75 -11.23
N ARG A 101 3.72 20.70 -10.32
CA ARG A 101 5.04 20.98 -9.76
C ARG A 101 4.99 20.87 -8.24
N VAL A 102 6.11 20.49 -7.66
CA VAL A 102 6.25 20.36 -6.21
C VAL A 102 6.03 21.73 -5.52
N GLU A 103 6.61 22.80 -6.04
CA GLU A 103 6.45 24.14 -5.47
C GLU A 103 4.99 24.60 -5.45
N ASP A 104 4.25 24.38 -6.54
CA ASP A 104 2.84 24.78 -6.65
C ASP A 104 1.97 23.97 -5.65
N GLU A 105 2.26 22.67 -5.50
CA GLU A 105 1.56 21.81 -4.55
C GLU A 105 1.80 22.27 -3.09
N LEU A 106 3.02 22.71 -2.75
CA LEU A 106 3.34 23.21 -1.42
C LEU A 106 2.77 24.61 -1.17
N ALA A 107 2.73 25.46 -2.20
CA ALA A 107 2.16 26.81 -2.13
C ALA A 107 0.65 26.78 -1.89
N PHE A 108 -0.06 25.83 -2.48
CA PHE A 108 -1.53 25.78 -2.48
C PHE A 108 -2.17 25.90 -1.09
N GLY A 109 -1.68 25.14 -0.12
CA GLY A 109 -2.18 25.21 1.26
C GLY A 109 -1.88 26.56 1.92
N CYS A 110 -0.69 27.10 1.67
CA CYS A 110 -0.26 28.40 2.20
C CYS A 110 -1.09 29.55 1.62
N GLU A 111 -1.40 29.51 0.34
CA GLU A 111 -2.25 30.50 -0.35
C GLU A 111 -3.67 30.48 0.22
N ASN A 112 -4.25 29.28 0.41
CA ASN A 112 -5.57 29.13 1.05
C ASN A 112 -5.62 29.66 2.49
N PHE A 113 -4.48 29.74 3.17
CA PHE A 113 -4.36 30.34 4.49
C PHE A 113 -3.98 31.82 4.46
N ALA A 114 -3.90 32.40 3.25
CA ALA A 114 -3.58 33.78 3.00
C ALA A 114 -2.19 34.20 3.58
N PHE A 115 -1.19 33.32 3.45
CA PHE A 115 0.19 33.67 3.79
C PHE A 115 0.76 34.66 2.78
N SER A 116 1.68 35.56 3.21
CA SER A 116 2.35 36.44 2.28
C SER A 116 3.30 35.67 1.34
N PRO A 117 3.60 36.20 0.14
CA PRO A 117 4.51 35.54 -0.81
C PRO A 117 5.87 35.17 -0.21
N GLU A 118 6.42 36.05 0.61
CA GLU A 118 7.72 35.87 1.29
C GLU A 118 7.61 34.68 2.28
N LYS A 119 6.49 34.60 3.03
CA LYS A 119 6.25 33.52 3.96
C LYS A 119 6.06 32.21 3.22
N ILE A 120 5.34 32.21 2.10
CA ILE A 120 5.12 31.01 1.24
C ILE A 120 6.47 30.47 0.78
N SER A 121 7.36 31.32 0.24
CA SER A 121 8.69 30.93 -0.21
C SER A 121 9.49 30.24 0.90
N GLY A 122 9.50 30.84 2.11
CA GLY A 122 10.20 30.28 3.27
C GLY A 122 9.58 28.94 3.75
N CYS A 123 8.25 28.78 3.66
CA CYS A 123 7.57 27.52 3.99
C CYS A 123 7.91 26.41 3.00
N ILE A 124 7.95 26.71 1.71
CA ILE A 124 8.34 25.76 0.65
C ILE A 124 9.77 25.29 0.86
N GLU A 125 10.71 26.20 1.08
CA GLU A 125 12.12 25.86 1.30
C GLU A 125 12.29 24.92 2.50
N LYS A 126 11.68 25.26 3.64
CA LYS A 126 11.71 24.43 4.86
C LYS A 126 11.08 23.05 4.65
N ALA A 127 9.92 22.98 4.00
CA ALA A 127 9.21 21.72 3.75
C ALA A 127 9.99 20.83 2.77
N CYS A 128 10.53 21.40 1.70
CA CYS A 128 11.40 20.71 0.75
C CYS A 128 12.66 20.18 1.41
N GLY A 129 13.33 20.98 2.24
CA GLY A 129 14.54 20.58 2.98
C GLY A 129 14.26 19.41 3.93
N ARG A 130 13.16 19.46 4.69
CA ARG A 130 12.76 18.39 5.63
C ARG A 130 12.42 17.07 4.94
N MET A 131 11.81 17.13 3.75
CA MET A 131 11.33 15.93 3.03
C MET A 131 12.24 15.55 1.85
N ALA A 132 13.40 16.17 1.71
CA ALA A 132 14.36 15.92 0.62
C ALA A 132 13.69 15.98 -0.76
N LEU A 133 12.97 17.07 -1.04
CA LEU A 133 12.29 17.34 -2.30
C LEU A 133 12.96 18.50 -3.02
N CYS A 134 12.80 18.55 -4.35
CA CYS A 134 13.21 19.69 -5.16
C CYS A 134 11.95 20.43 -5.65
N PRO A 135 11.81 21.74 -5.40
CA PRO A 135 10.64 22.53 -5.80
C PRO A 135 10.28 22.42 -7.28
N GLN A 136 11.28 22.32 -8.15
CA GLN A 136 11.12 22.27 -9.61
C GLN A 136 10.71 20.91 -10.16
N TRP A 137 10.66 19.85 -9.34
CA TRP A 137 10.24 18.55 -9.82
C TRP A 137 8.78 18.51 -10.26
N GLY A 138 8.52 17.79 -11.36
CA GLY A 138 7.16 17.49 -11.81
C GLY A 138 6.53 16.39 -10.97
N THR A 139 5.33 16.64 -10.43
CA THR A 139 4.64 15.69 -9.52
C THR A 139 4.29 14.37 -10.18
N ARG A 140 4.00 14.38 -11.50
CA ARG A 140 3.69 13.17 -12.27
C ARG A 140 4.89 12.23 -12.45
N THR A 141 6.10 12.72 -12.33
CA THR A 141 7.33 11.93 -12.50
C THR A 141 7.87 11.40 -11.17
N LEU A 142 7.27 11.78 -10.06
CA LEU A 142 7.67 11.33 -8.73
C LEU A 142 7.36 9.85 -8.54
N SER A 143 8.27 9.15 -7.85
CA SER A 143 7.99 7.80 -7.34
C SER A 143 6.91 7.85 -6.24
N GLY A 144 6.27 6.70 -5.95
CA GLY A 144 5.27 6.62 -4.87
C GLY A 144 5.80 7.16 -3.53
N GLY A 145 7.05 6.83 -3.19
CA GLY A 145 7.69 7.35 -1.98
C GLY A 145 7.95 8.87 -2.01
N GLN A 146 8.30 9.42 -3.17
CA GLN A 146 8.45 10.87 -3.33
C GLN A 146 7.10 11.59 -3.23
N LYS A 147 6.03 11.01 -3.79
CA LYS A 147 4.67 11.53 -3.65
C LYS A 147 4.21 11.53 -2.20
N GLN A 148 4.48 10.45 -1.46
CA GLN A 148 4.17 10.38 -0.03
C GLN A 148 4.90 11.46 0.78
N ARG A 149 6.18 11.72 0.47
CA ARG A 149 6.95 12.80 1.07
C ARG A 149 6.39 14.18 0.68
N LEU A 150 5.92 14.34 -0.57
CA LEU A 150 5.32 15.60 -1.02
C LEU A 150 4.05 15.95 -0.25
N ILE A 151 3.10 15.03 -0.09
CA ILE A 151 1.89 15.32 0.67
C ILE A 151 2.16 15.55 2.16
N THR A 152 3.17 14.86 2.72
CA THR A 152 3.63 15.15 4.09
C THR A 152 4.25 16.57 4.16
N ALA A 153 5.04 16.94 3.15
CA ALA A 153 5.61 18.28 3.04
C ALA A 153 4.53 19.36 2.89
N SER A 154 3.46 19.11 2.13
CA SER A 154 2.30 20.00 1.99
C SER A 154 1.62 20.27 3.33
N ALA A 155 1.40 19.21 4.13
CA ALA A 155 0.87 19.37 5.48
C ALA A 155 1.81 20.16 6.41
N LEU A 156 3.12 20.08 6.21
CA LEU A 156 4.11 20.83 6.99
C LEU A 156 4.27 22.28 6.55
N ALA A 157 4.08 22.56 5.26
CA ALA A 157 4.24 23.91 4.70
C ALA A 157 3.24 24.91 5.31
N THR A 158 2.09 24.44 5.71
CA THR A 158 1.03 25.24 6.33
C THR A 158 1.20 25.45 7.85
N GLU A 159 2.33 24.99 8.41
CA GLU A 159 2.77 25.22 9.82
C GLU A 159 1.86 24.65 10.91
N GLN A 160 0.94 23.75 10.61
CA GLN A 160 0.19 23.04 11.66
C GLN A 160 1.13 22.15 12.46
N ARG A 161 0.91 22.16 13.80
CA ARG A 161 1.69 21.34 14.72
C ARG A 161 1.05 20.00 15.08
N ILE A 162 -0.11 19.69 14.52
CA ILE A 162 -0.79 18.41 14.65
C ILE A 162 -0.82 17.76 13.28
N LEU A 163 -0.31 16.54 13.15
CA LEU A 163 -0.30 15.77 11.92
C LEU A 163 -1.13 14.51 12.09
N LEU A 164 -2.07 14.29 11.20
CA LEU A 164 -2.93 13.11 11.11
C LEU A 164 -2.53 12.33 9.85
N LEU A 165 -1.95 11.15 10.01
CA LEU A 165 -1.37 10.37 8.91
C LEU A 165 -2.09 9.03 8.77
N ASP A 166 -2.73 8.79 7.63
CA ASP A 166 -3.42 7.54 7.31
C ASP A 166 -2.54 6.66 6.40
N GLU A 167 -2.01 5.59 6.94
CA GLU A 167 -1.14 4.60 6.28
C GLU A 167 0.00 5.23 5.44
N PRO A 168 0.78 6.17 6.00
CA PRO A 168 1.79 6.91 5.23
C PRO A 168 2.95 6.04 4.75
N LEU A 169 3.09 4.82 5.25
CA LEU A 169 4.16 3.89 4.84
C LEU A 169 3.73 2.94 3.71
N ALA A 170 2.45 2.94 3.28
CA ALA A 170 1.89 1.93 2.38
C ALA A 170 2.69 1.75 1.07
N ASN A 171 3.14 2.86 0.46
CA ASN A 171 3.86 2.87 -0.83
C ASN A 171 5.38 3.10 -0.68
N LEU A 172 5.91 2.99 0.54
CA LEU A 172 7.32 3.18 0.83
C LEU A 172 8.07 1.85 0.90
N ASP A 173 9.26 1.82 0.30
CA ASP A 173 10.26 0.80 0.63
C ASP A 173 10.82 1.04 2.04
N ARG A 174 11.67 0.13 2.49
CA ARG A 174 12.25 0.20 3.84
C ARG A 174 13.05 1.48 4.08
N ARG A 175 13.81 1.95 3.09
CA ARG A 175 14.59 3.19 3.18
C ARG A 175 13.70 4.42 3.25
N GLY A 176 12.67 4.48 2.37
CA GLY A 176 11.69 5.55 2.38
C GLY A 176 10.90 5.62 3.68
N ALA A 177 10.50 4.47 4.21
CA ALA A 177 9.81 4.38 5.49
C ALA A 177 10.71 4.83 6.67
N ALA A 178 11.97 4.36 6.70
CA ALA A 178 12.94 4.79 7.73
C ALA A 178 13.20 6.31 7.66
N PHE A 179 13.34 6.88 6.46
CA PHE A 179 13.49 8.31 6.27
C PHE A 179 12.25 9.08 6.78
N LEU A 180 11.05 8.66 6.43
CA LEU A 180 9.82 9.32 6.89
C LEU A 180 9.71 9.24 8.42
N MET A 181 9.94 8.07 9.01
CA MET A 181 9.87 7.91 10.46
C MET A 181 10.91 8.74 11.20
N ALA A 182 12.15 8.82 10.70
CA ALA A 182 13.18 9.71 11.24
C ALA A 182 12.76 11.19 11.17
N SER A 183 12.15 11.61 10.04
CA SER A 183 11.63 12.97 9.87
C SER A 183 10.50 13.26 10.86
N LEU A 184 9.56 12.31 11.07
CA LEU A 184 8.48 12.46 12.05
C LEU A 184 9.01 12.52 13.48
N ARG A 185 10.06 11.77 13.81
CA ARG A 185 10.74 11.85 15.09
C ARG A 185 11.29 13.27 15.34
N THR A 186 12.05 13.82 14.38
CA THR A 186 12.58 15.20 14.48
C THR A 186 11.46 16.23 14.67
N LEU A 187 10.29 16.01 14.01
CA LEU A 187 9.12 16.87 14.20
C LEU A 187 8.56 16.76 15.62
N THR A 188 8.43 15.56 16.18
CA THR A 188 7.95 15.40 17.56
C THR A 188 8.91 16.02 18.57
N GLU A 189 10.23 15.87 18.38
CA GLU A 189 11.26 16.53 19.19
C GLU A 189 11.17 18.07 19.08
N SER A 190 10.63 18.59 17.97
CA SER A 190 10.34 20.03 17.76
C SER A 190 8.94 20.45 18.27
N GLY A 191 8.24 19.58 19.00
CA GLY A 191 6.95 19.88 19.64
C GLY A 191 5.73 19.63 18.75
N TYR A 192 5.85 18.92 17.64
CA TYR A 192 4.68 18.46 16.87
C TYR A 192 3.99 17.27 17.55
N ALA A 193 2.67 17.18 17.41
CA ALA A 193 1.90 16.01 17.76
C ALA A 193 1.59 15.20 16.49
N VAL A 194 1.89 13.92 16.48
CA VAL A 194 1.69 13.07 15.30
C VAL A 194 0.80 11.89 15.67
N LEU A 195 -0.36 11.76 15.03
CA LEU A 195 -1.18 10.56 15.07
C LEU A 195 -1.00 9.81 13.75
N ILE A 196 -0.50 8.60 13.83
CA ILE A 196 -0.27 7.73 12.68
C ILE A 196 -1.15 6.49 12.77
N VAL A 197 -1.93 6.24 11.73
CA VAL A 197 -2.63 4.96 11.51
C VAL A 197 -1.75 4.09 10.64
N GLU A 198 -1.37 2.90 11.11
CA GLU A 198 -0.48 2.03 10.37
C GLU A 198 -0.69 0.54 10.69
N HIS A 199 -0.37 -0.30 9.68
CA HIS A 199 -0.37 -1.76 9.78
C HIS A 199 1.05 -2.34 9.88
N ARG A 200 2.07 -1.59 9.47
CA ARG A 200 3.50 -1.97 9.53
C ARG A 200 4.09 -1.61 10.89
N LEU A 201 3.60 -2.29 11.93
CA LEU A 201 3.90 -1.93 13.32
C LEU A 201 5.39 -1.94 13.63
N GLU A 202 6.16 -2.91 13.11
CA GLU A 202 7.60 -3.03 13.33
C GLU A 202 8.38 -1.77 12.92
N GLN A 203 7.89 -1.02 11.92
CA GLN A 203 8.55 0.17 11.42
C GLN A 203 8.19 1.42 12.24
N VAL A 204 7.03 1.45 12.91
CA VAL A 204 6.54 2.61 13.66
C VAL A 204 6.81 2.51 15.15
N LEU A 205 6.71 1.31 15.73
CA LEU A 205 6.86 1.09 17.18
C LEU A 205 8.15 1.65 17.80
N PRO A 206 9.34 1.61 17.12
CA PRO A 206 10.55 2.19 17.66
C PRO A 206 10.47 3.73 17.87
N PHE A 207 9.51 4.39 17.22
CA PHE A 207 9.31 5.83 17.26
C PHE A 207 8.05 6.25 18.04
N ALA A 208 7.16 5.30 18.32
CA ALA A 208 5.88 5.56 18.98
C ALA A 208 6.06 5.78 20.49
N HIS A 209 5.53 6.90 20.98
CA HIS A 209 5.47 7.21 22.41
C HIS A 209 4.23 6.59 23.06
N GLU A 210 3.17 6.45 22.25
CA GLU A 210 1.89 5.86 22.68
C GLU A 210 1.38 4.92 21.60
N VAL A 211 0.76 3.83 22.02
CA VAL A 211 0.21 2.81 21.12
C VAL A 211 -1.23 2.54 21.51
N TRP A 212 -2.14 2.70 20.56
CA TRP A 212 -3.57 2.54 20.74
C TRP A 212 -4.10 1.48 19.76
N ARG A 213 -4.84 0.52 20.29
CA ARG A 213 -5.54 -0.47 19.49
C ARG A 213 -7.02 -0.13 19.40
N LEU A 214 -7.54 -0.05 18.17
CA LEU A 214 -8.98 0.03 17.94
C LEU A 214 -9.52 -1.39 17.73
N ARG A 215 -10.46 -1.79 18.59
CA ARG A 215 -11.12 -3.09 18.55
C ARG A 215 -12.56 -2.95 18.95
N ASN A 216 -13.50 -3.50 18.14
CA ASN A 216 -14.93 -3.47 18.39
C ASN A 216 -15.49 -2.07 18.74
N GLY A 217 -14.94 -1.05 18.08
CA GLY A 217 -15.32 0.34 18.27
C GLY A 217 -14.71 1.06 19.49
N SER A 218 -13.93 0.35 20.32
CA SER A 218 -13.28 0.93 21.52
C SER A 218 -11.76 1.08 21.32
N LEU A 219 -11.17 2.09 21.95
CA LEU A 219 -9.75 2.36 21.95
C LEU A 219 -9.09 1.85 23.24
N GLU A 220 -8.10 0.99 23.09
CA GLU A 220 -7.35 0.41 24.20
C GLU A 220 -5.88 0.82 24.09
N ARG A 221 -5.30 1.32 25.19
CA ARG A 221 -3.88 1.61 25.26
C ARG A 221 -3.09 0.30 25.38
N GLN A 222 -2.04 0.15 24.56
CA GLN A 222 -1.23 -1.05 24.49
C GLN A 222 0.24 -0.72 24.73
N THR A 223 1.01 -1.71 25.15
CA THR A 223 2.47 -1.63 25.10
C THR A 223 2.97 -2.03 23.70
N GLY A 224 4.18 -1.59 23.33
CA GLY A 224 4.77 -1.99 22.04
C GLY A 224 4.93 -3.51 21.91
N ARG A 225 5.18 -4.23 23.03
CA ARG A 225 5.27 -5.71 23.04
C ARG A 225 3.93 -6.37 22.78
N GLU A 226 2.85 -5.86 23.37
CA GLU A 226 1.48 -6.36 23.11
C GLU A 226 1.07 -6.11 21.67
N ALA A 227 1.36 -4.93 21.14
CA ALA A 227 1.11 -4.60 19.74
C ALA A 227 1.86 -5.53 18.78
N LEU A 228 3.15 -5.80 19.02
CA LEU A 228 3.95 -6.74 18.22
C LEU A 228 3.37 -8.16 18.28
N ARG A 229 3.01 -8.65 19.47
CA ARG A 229 2.38 -9.98 19.60
C ARG A 229 1.04 -10.05 18.88
N ALA A 230 0.23 -8.99 18.99
CA ALA A 230 -1.03 -8.91 18.26
C ALA A 230 -0.85 -8.84 16.73
N ALA A 231 0.30 -8.34 16.25
CA ALA A 231 0.63 -8.23 14.83
C ALA A 231 1.35 -9.46 14.27
N GLN A 232 1.93 -10.31 15.13
CA GLN A 232 2.57 -11.54 14.66
C GLN A 232 1.53 -12.40 13.95
N PRO A 233 1.73 -12.78 12.68
CA PRO A 233 0.87 -13.75 12.04
C PRO A 233 1.02 -15.08 12.80
N GLU A 234 -0.08 -15.79 12.99
CA GLU A 234 0.01 -17.23 13.09
C GLU A 234 0.73 -17.67 11.83
N THR A 235 1.92 -18.25 11.98
CA THR A 235 2.74 -18.70 10.86
C THR A 235 1.88 -19.60 9.99
N ALA A 236 1.51 -19.13 8.79
CA ALA A 236 1.02 -20.05 7.78
C ALA A 236 2.19 -21.03 7.56
N GLU A 237 1.95 -22.30 7.85
CA GLU A 237 2.96 -23.34 7.62
C GLU A 237 3.42 -23.23 6.18
N PRO A 238 4.73 -23.18 5.92
CA PRO A 238 5.24 -23.20 4.56
C PRO A 238 4.72 -24.47 3.90
N ILE A 239 3.95 -24.33 2.84
CA ILE A 239 3.56 -25.50 2.05
C ILE A 239 4.86 -26.08 1.47
N PRO A 240 5.18 -27.36 1.72
CA PRO A 240 6.38 -27.96 1.19
C PRO A 240 6.47 -27.74 -0.32
N ALA A 241 7.60 -27.28 -0.81
CA ALA A 241 7.86 -27.19 -2.23
C ALA A 241 7.80 -28.59 -2.81
N GLU A 242 6.79 -28.91 -3.62
CA GLU A 242 6.80 -30.12 -4.43
C GLU A 242 8.04 -30.11 -5.34
N ALA A 243 8.56 -31.30 -5.65
CA ALA A 243 9.77 -31.47 -6.42
C ALA A 243 9.78 -30.55 -7.65
N ARG A 244 10.78 -29.66 -7.73
CA ARG A 244 10.93 -28.63 -8.77
C ARG A 244 10.82 -29.29 -10.15
N ARG A 245 9.82 -28.91 -10.92
CA ARG A 245 9.81 -29.22 -12.33
C ARG A 245 10.85 -28.31 -13.01
N GLU A 246 11.87 -28.90 -13.60
CA GLU A 246 12.93 -28.17 -14.32
C GLU A 246 12.46 -27.64 -15.71
N GLU A 247 11.16 -27.64 -15.96
CA GLU A 247 10.59 -27.18 -17.23
C GLU A 247 10.46 -25.66 -17.26
N PRO A 248 11.21 -24.95 -18.11
CA PRO A 248 11.10 -23.50 -18.16
C PRO A 248 9.80 -23.06 -18.85
N VAL A 249 9.11 -22.09 -18.28
CA VAL A 249 7.92 -21.43 -18.88
C VAL A 249 8.27 -20.08 -19.51
N MET A 250 9.36 -19.47 -19.07
CA MET A 250 9.86 -18.21 -19.63
C MET A 250 11.36 -18.08 -19.42
N THR A 251 12.08 -17.59 -20.43
CA THR A 251 13.51 -17.26 -20.33
C THR A 251 13.76 -15.83 -20.77
N LEU A 252 14.53 -15.10 -19.97
CA LEU A 252 15.05 -13.77 -20.25
C LEU A 252 16.54 -13.89 -20.49
N ARG A 253 17.06 -13.33 -21.59
CA ARG A 253 18.49 -13.36 -21.95
C ARG A 253 18.98 -11.98 -22.31
N GLY A 254 19.89 -11.44 -21.52
CA GLY A 254 20.49 -10.12 -21.72
C GLY A 254 19.48 -8.98 -21.81
N VAL A 255 18.34 -9.09 -21.11
CA VAL A 255 17.22 -8.15 -21.25
C VAL A 255 17.59 -6.79 -20.68
N GLY A 256 17.52 -5.78 -21.54
CA GLY A 256 17.64 -4.37 -21.18
C GLY A 256 16.39 -3.57 -21.59
N TRP A 257 16.05 -2.57 -20.80
CA TRP A 257 14.94 -1.69 -21.08
C TRP A 257 15.21 -0.25 -20.68
N ARG A 258 14.83 0.69 -21.58
CA ARG A 258 14.98 2.13 -21.38
C ARG A 258 13.62 2.82 -21.42
N ALA A 259 13.42 3.77 -20.54
CA ALA A 259 12.25 4.65 -20.55
C ALA A 259 12.68 6.10 -20.28
N GLY A 260 12.16 7.05 -21.05
CA GLY A 260 12.50 8.47 -20.92
C GLY A 260 14.00 8.77 -21.01
N GLY A 261 14.73 8.04 -21.85
CA GLY A 261 16.19 8.19 -22.01
C GLY A 261 17.04 7.56 -20.90
N ARG A 262 16.44 7.03 -19.83
CA ARG A 262 17.14 6.37 -18.71
C ARG A 262 17.13 4.85 -18.90
N SER A 263 18.25 4.20 -18.58
CA SER A 263 18.34 2.75 -18.48
C SER A 263 17.69 2.32 -17.16
N ILE A 264 16.71 1.42 -17.23
CA ILE A 264 16.00 0.89 -16.07
C ILE A 264 16.39 -0.55 -15.81
N LEU A 265 16.59 -1.33 -16.87
CA LEU A 265 17.06 -2.72 -16.80
C LEU A 265 18.25 -2.89 -17.72
N GLU A 266 19.25 -3.65 -17.28
CA GLU A 266 20.50 -3.87 -18.01
C GLU A 266 20.96 -5.32 -17.89
N GLY A 267 20.92 -6.07 -19.00
CA GLY A 267 21.48 -7.41 -19.09
C GLY A 267 20.85 -8.39 -18.09
N VAL A 268 19.52 -8.37 -17.97
CA VAL A 268 18.80 -9.27 -17.07
C VAL A 268 18.73 -10.65 -17.68
N ASP A 269 19.31 -11.64 -16.99
CA ASP A 269 19.22 -13.06 -17.27
C ASP A 269 18.40 -13.74 -16.17
N LEU A 270 17.28 -14.39 -16.54
CA LEU A 270 16.40 -15.06 -15.60
C LEU A 270 15.61 -16.17 -16.31
N THR A 271 15.53 -17.33 -15.69
CA THR A 271 14.64 -18.41 -16.11
C THR A 271 13.54 -18.61 -15.07
N ILE A 272 12.31 -18.74 -15.54
CA ILE A 272 11.14 -19.03 -14.70
C ILE A 272 10.67 -20.44 -15.02
N PHE A 273 10.47 -21.26 -13.99
CA PHE A 273 10.12 -22.67 -14.15
C PHE A 273 8.63 -22.91 -13.88
N ARG A 274 8.08 -23.96 -14.46
CA ARG A 274 6.68 -24.32 -14.31
C ARG A 274 6.34 -24.68 -12.86
N GLY A 275 5.29 -24.06 -12.33
CA GLY A 275 4.81 -24.30 -10.97
C GLY A 275 5.74 -23.78 -9.87
N GLU A 276 6.70 -22.88 -10.18
CA GLU A 276 7.45 -22.21 -9.11
C GLU A 276 6.75 -20.94 -8.60
N ARG A 277 7.00 -20.59 -7.34
CA ARG A 277 6.68 -19.29 -6.75
C ARG A 277 7.96 -18.47 -6.66
N LEU A 278 8.19 -17.63 -7.68
CA LEU A 278 9.37 -16.78 -7.79
C LEU A 278 9.12 -15.40 -7.15
N LEU A 279 9.97 -15.00 -6.21
CA LEU A 279 9.96 -13.70 -5.59
C LEU A 279 11.00 -12.78 -6.24
N LEU A 280 10.58 -11.59 -6.72
CA LEU A 280 11.48 -10.54 -7.18
C LEU A 280 11.74 -9.56 -6.03
N LEU A 281 12.96 -9.61 -5.48
CA LEU A 281 13.46 -8.71 -4.43
C LEU A 281 14.16 -7.50 -5.02
N GLY A 282 14.17 -6.39 -4.30
CA GLY A 282 14.94 -5.18 -4.63
C GLY A 282 14.30 -3.90 -4.13
N ASP A 283 15.06 -2.83 -4.09
CA ASP A 283 14.61 -1.49 -3.66
C ASP A 283 13.58 -0.88 -4.62
N ASN A 284 12.87 0.18 -4.20
CA ASN A 284 11.98 0.91 -5.09
C ASN A 284 12.77 1.56 -6.23
N GLY A 285 12.18 1.51 -7.43
CA GLY A 285 12.80 2.08 -8.63
C GLY A 285 13.89 1.22 -9.27
N CYS A 286 14.27 0.04 -8.72
CA CYS A 286 15.27 -0.83 -9.33
C CYS A 286 14.77 -1.57 -10.60
N GLY A 287 13.48 -1.43 -10.97
CA GLY A 287 12.94 -1.99 -12.21
C GLY A 287 12.02 -3.21 -12.07
N LYS A 288 11.60 -3.62 -10.88
CA LYS A 288 10.73 -4.81 -10.65
C LYS A 288 9.42 -4.77 -11.45
N THR A 289 8.64 -3.71 -11.29
CA THR A 289 7.40 -3.49 -12.07
C THR A 289 7.67 -3.44 -13.58
N SER A 290 8.80 -2.85 -13.99
CA SER A 290 9.21 -2.82 -15.39
C SER A 290 9.49 -4.23 -15.92
N LEU A 291 10.15 -5.05 -15.11
CA LEU A 291 10.44 -6.44 -15.46
C LEU A 291 9.15 -7.26 -15.58
N LEU A 292 8.19 -7.11 -14.64
CA LEU A 292 6.87 -7.72 -14.76
C LEU A 292 6.13 -7.30 -16.02
N ARG A 293 6.18 -6.01 -16.39
CA ARG A 293 5.55 -5.50 -17.62
C ARG A 293 6.16 -6.10 -18.90
N LEU A 294 7.46 -6.33 -18.90
CA LEU A 294 8.14 -7.00 -20.00
C LEU A 294 7.75 -8.49 -20.08
N MET A 295 7.71 -9.21 -18.95
CA MET A 295 7.24 -10.59 -18.88
C MET A 295 5.77 -10.71 -19.33
N ALA A 296 4.93 -9.75 -18.95
CA ALA A 296 3.53 -9.67 -19.37
C ALA A 296 3.35 -9.31 -20.86
N ARG A 297 4.42 -8.95 -21.56
CA ARG A 297 4.37 -8.42 -22.96
C ARG A 297 3.58 -7.11 -23.10
N LEU A 298 3.45 -6.36 -22.03
CA LEU A 298 2.87 -5.00 -22.03
C LEU A 298 3.89 -3.97 -22.54
N ALA A 299 5.19 -4.29 -22.47
CA ALA A 299 6.28 -3.54 -23.06
C ALA A 299 7.22 -4.49 -23.83
N ARG A 300 8.13 -3.92 -24.65
CA ARG A 300 9.17 -4.67 -25.36
C ARG A 300 10.53 -4.33 -24.80
N PRO A 301 11.43 -5.29 -24.63
CA PRO A 301 12.81 -4.99 -24.26
C PRO A 301 13.46 -4.14 -25.33
N THR A 302 14.38 -3.25 -24.92
CA THR A 302 15.19 -2.43 -25.84
C THR A 302 16.35 -3.27 -26.40
N VAL A 303 16.85 -4.18 -25.58
CA VAL A 303 17.96 -5.10 -25.89
C VAL A 303 17.65 -6.45 -25.27
N GLY A 304 18.20 -7.52 -25.84
CA GLY A 304 17.99 -8.88 -25.35
C GLY A 304 16.67 -9.49 -25.79
N GLU A 305 16.36 -10.64 -25.26
CA GLU A 305 15.21 -11.45 -25.69
C GLU A 305 14.46 -12.03 -24.49
N ILE A 306 13.12 -12.04 -24.58
CA ILE A 306 12.23 -12.76 -23.67
C ILE A 306 11.49 -13.82 -24.49
N ARG A 307 11.78 -15.09 -24.21
CA ARG A 307 11.10 -16.23 -24.81
C ARG A 307 10.08 -16.80 -23.85
N GLN A 308 8.82 -16.85 -24.27
CA GLN A 308 7.80 -17.64 -23.58
C GLN A 308 7.84 -19.09 -24.07
N LEU A 309 7.61 -20.02 -23.17
CA LEU A 309 7.60 -21.45 -23.41
C LEU A 309 6.31 -22.10 -22.90
N ILE A 310 5.34 -21.27 -22.45
CA ILE A 310 4.03 -21.70 -21.97
C ILE A 310 3.27 -22.39 -23.08
N ASP A 311 3.21 -21.77 -24.26
CA ASP A 311 2.54 -22.30 -25.44
C ASP A 311 3.26 -21.82 -26.70
N PRO A 312 4.02 -22.70 -27.39
CA PRO A 312 4.72 -22.33 -28.60
C PRO A 312 3.84 -21.77 -29.72
N SER A 313 2.56 -22.14 -29.77
CA SER A 313 1.60 -21.67 -30.77
C SER A 313 1.29 -20.19 -30.68
N LEU A 314 1.47 -19.57 -29.50
CA LEU A 314 1.21 -18.15 -29.26
C LEU A 314 2.29 -17.23 -29.85
N GLY A 315 3.37 -17.78 -30.40
CA GLY A 315 4.48 -17.01 -30.93
C GLY A 315 5.13 -16.09 -29.91
N GLN A 316 6.02 -15.19 -30.40
CA GLN A 316 6.79 -14.26 -29.54
C GLN A 316 6.33 -12.79 -29.67
N ARG A 317 5.22 -12.54 -30.32
CA ARG A 317 4.70 -11.20 -30.61
C ARG A 317 4.04 -10.55 -29.37
N ARG A 318 3.62 -9.27 -29.49
CA ARG A 318 2.92 -8.49 -28.46
C ARG A 318 1.72 -9.26 -27.91
N GLY A 319 1.41 -9.07 -26.62
CA GLY A 319 0.35 -9.79 -25.92
C GLY A 319 -0.98 -9.78 -26.69
N SER A 320 -1.48 -10.96 -27.01
CA SER A 320 -2.78 -11.19 -27.65
C SER A 320 -3.83 -11.58 -26.59
N ARG A 321 -5.10 -11.61 -26.97
CA ARG A 321 -6.15 -12.12 -26.08
C ARG A 321 -5.87 -13.56 -25.63
N ALA A 322 -5.30 -14.39 -26.52
CA ALA A 322 -4.90 -15.76 -26.18
C ALA A 322 -3.74 -15.79 -25.19
N TRP A 323 -2.79 -14.85 -25.29
CA TRP A 323 -1.72 -14.68 -24.31
C TRP A 323 -2.25 -14.33 -22.93
N PHE A 324 -3.12 -13.33 -22.83
CA PHE A 324 -3.68 -12.88 -21.55
C PHE A 324 -4.67 -13.86 -20.90
N ARG A 325 -5.10 -14.90 -21.61
CA ARG A 325 -5.80 -16.05 -21.00
C ARG A 325 -4.86 -17.00 -20.27
N ARG A 326 -3.58 -17.03 -20.65
CA ARG A 326 -2.54 -17.89 -20.05
C ARG A 326 -1.70 -17.15 -19.03
N VAL A 327 -1.59 -15.82 -19.15
CA VAL A 327 -0.78 -14.97 -18.28
C VAL A 327 -1.65 -13.93 -17.63
N GLY A 328 -1.86 -14.12 -16.33
CA GLY A 328 -2.56 -13.16 -15.49
C GLY A 328 -1.61 -12.09 -14.98
N VAL A 329 -2.06 -10.85 -14.98
CA VAL A 329 -1.28 -9.71 -14.43
C VAL A 329 -2.12 -8.95 -13.44
N VAL A 330 -1.59 -8.76 -12.24
CA VAL A 330 -2.21 -7.92 -11.20
C VAL A 330 -1.34 -6.68 -11.02
N TYR A 331 -1.90 -5.52 -11.31
CA TYR A 331 -1.19 -4.24 -11.20
C TYR A 331 -1.13 -3.73 -9.76
N GLN A 332 -0.13 -2.91 -9.48
CA GLN A 332 0.02 -2.24 -8.20
C GLN A 332 -1.20 -1.38 -7.83
N ASN A 333 -1.87 -0.73 -8.79
CA ASN A 333 -3.10 0.02 -8.55
C ASN A 333 -4.31 -0.81 -9.02
N PRO A 334 -5.16 -1.32 -8.11
CA PRO A 334 -6.31 -2.14 -8.46
C PRO A 334 -7.36 -1.38 -9.29
N ASN A 335 -7.46 -0.04 -9.13
CA ASN A 335 -8.43 0.77 -9.87
C ASN A 335 -8.19 0.77 -11.40
N CYS A 336 -6.99 0.38 -11.86
CA CYS A 336 -6.68 0.22 -13.28
C CYS A 336 -7.25 -1.06 -13.90
N GLN A 337 -7.80 -1.97 -13.08
CA GLN A 337 -8.27 -3.29 -13.52
C GLN A 337 -9.75 -3.55 -13.19
N LEU A 338 -10.38 -2.72 -12.38
CA LEU A 338 -11.76 -2.88 -11.94
C LEU A 338 -12.68 -1.99 -12.78
N PHE A 339 -13.57 -2.59 -13.56
CA PHE A 339 -14.40 -1.86 -14.52
C PHE A 339 -15.85 -2.34 -14.62
N MET A 340 -16.20 -3.46 -13.93
CA MET A 340 -17.57 -3.96 -13.93
C MET A 340 -18.43 -3.29 -12.85
N PRO A 341 -19.78 -3.27 -13.03
CA PRO A 341 -20.71 -2.69 -12.06
C PRO A 341 -20.71 -3.36 -10.70
N THR A 342 -20.47 -4.68 -10.64
CA THR A 342 -20.48 -5.46 -9.39
C THR A 342 -19.24 -6.34 -9.26
N VAL A 343 -18.89 -6.71 -8.02
CA VAL A 343 -17.80 -7.64 -7.74
C VAL A 343 -18.05 -9.00 -8.40
N ALA A 344 -19.29 -9.49 -8.34
CA ALA A 344 -19.65 -10.76 -8.99
C ALA A 344 -19.37 -10.73 -10.50
N GLN A 345 -19.78 -9.67 -11.18
CA GLN A 345 -19.52 -9.50 -12.62
C GLN A 345 -18.04 -9.35 -12.93
N GLU A 346 -17.28 -8.66 -12.06
CA GLU A 346 -15.83 -8.50 -12.21
C GLU A 346 -15.10 -9.84 -12.18
N VAL A 347 -15.43 -10.70 -11.23
CA VAL A 347 -14.82 -12.04 -11.11
C VAL A 347 -15.32 -12.99 -12.20
N ALA A 348 -16.62 -12.94 -12.54
CA ALA A 348 -17.22 -13.78 -13.56
C ALA A 348 -16.73 -13.46 -14.97
N PHE A 349 -16.26 -12.24 -15.23
CA PHE A 349 -15.83 -11.80 -16.57
C PHE A 349 -14.80 -12.72 -17.24
N ALA A 350 -13.87 -13.26 -16.46
CA ALA A 350 -12.81 -14.15 -16.95
C ALA A 350 -12.99 -15.60 -16.50
N ALA A 351 -13.98 -15.90 -15.66
CA ALA A 351 -14.23 -17.23 -15.14
C ALA A 351 -14.79 -18.19 -16.20
N LYS A 352 -14.59 -19.49 -15.99
CA LYS A 352 -15.12 -20.54 -16.86
C LYS A 352 -16.63 -20.77 -16.68
N SER A 353 -17.15 -20.49 -15.48
CA SER A 353 -18.57 -20.58 -15.11
C SER A 353 -18.86 -19.65 -13.94
N GLU A 354 -20.15 -19.36 -13.70
CA GLU A 354 -20.61 -18.57 -12.56
C GLU A 354 -20.31 -19.30 -11.23
N ASP A 355 -20.49 -20.60 -11.17
CA ASP A 355 -20.18 -21.42 -9.99
C ASP A 355 -18.69 -21.31 -9.62
N PHE A 356 -17.82 -21.36 -10.63
CA PHE A 356 -16.39 -21.21 -10.41
C PHE A 356 -16.02 -19.77 -9.98
N ALA A 357 -16.69 -18.76 -10.53
CA ALA A 357 -16.52 -17.39 -10.08
C ALA A 357 -16.89 -17.23 -8.60
N TRP A 358 -17.99 -17.87 -8.19
CA TRP A 358 -18.44 -17.89 -6.79
C TRP A 358 -17.42 -18.58 -5.88
N GLU A 359 -16.92 -19.77 -6.27
CA GLU A 359 -15.86 -20.47 -5.52
C GLU A 359 -14.62 -19.60 -5.32
N ILE A 360 -14.19 -18.87 -6.36
CA ILE A 360 -13.07 -17.94 -6.27
C ILE A 360 -13.40 -16.78 -5.32
N MET A 361 -14.61 -16.24 -5.35
CA MET A 361 -15.01 -15.17 -4.42
C MET A 361 -15.01 -15.66 -2.97
N GLU A 362 -15.46 -16.87 -2.69
CA GLU A 362 -15.38 -17.48 -1.36
C GLU A 362 -13.94 -17.67 -0.91
N LEU A 363 -13.09 -18.21 -1.80
CA LEU A 363 -11.67 -18.44 -1.53
C LEU A 363 -10.94 -17.15 -1.15
N PHE A 364 -11.22 -16.03 -1.83
CA PHE A 364 -10.63 -14.74 -1.54
C PHE A 364 -11.38 -13.95 -0.45
N GLY A 365 -12.42 -14.52 0.17
CA GLY A 365 -13.19 -13.89 1.23
C GLY A 365 -13.92 -12.62 0.80
N ILE A 366 -14.44 -12.58 -0.44
CA ILE A 366 -15.12 -11.44 -1.04
C ILE A 366 -16.56 -11.75 -1.49
N ALA A 367 -17.06 -12.96 -1.28
CA ALA A 367 -18.41 -13.38 -1.70
C ALA A 367 -19.51 -12.49 -1.11
N HIS A 368 -19.33 -12.03 0.15
CA HIS A 368 -20.26 -11.13 0.82
C HIS A 368 -20.32 -9.71 0.21
N LEU A 369 -19.42 -9.40 -0.74
CA LEU A 369 -19.33 -8.12 -1.45
C LEU A 369 -19.86 -8.22 -2.89
N SER A 370 -20.40 -9.38 -3.30
CA SER A 370 -20.78 -9.73 -4.69
C SER A 370 -21.57 -8.64 -5.40
N GLU A 371 -22.57 -8.04 -4.71
CA GLU A 371 -23.47 -7.03 -5.26
C GLU A 371 -22.92 -5.60 -5.18
N ARG A 372 -21.77 -5.40 -4.51
CA ARG A 372 -21.20 -4.06 -4.35
C ARG A 372 -20.45 -3.63 -5.60
N HIS A 373 -20.47 -2.32 -5.87
CA HIS A 373 -19.62 -1.72 -6.90
C HIS A 373 -18.15 -1.77 -6.46
N PRO A 374 -17.20 -2.29 -7.28
CA PRO A 374 -15.80 -2.46 -6.88
C PRO A 374 -15.15 -1.19 -6.35
N HIS A 375 -15.44 -0.02 -6.95
CA HIS A 375 -14.87 1.25 -6.49
C HIS A 375 -15.37 1.74 -5.13
N SER A 376 -16.47 1.19 -4.60
CA SER A 376 -16.97 1.52 -3.25
C SER A 376 -16.25 0.78 -2.13
N LEU A 377 -15.35 -0.15 -2.47
CA LEU A 377 -14.64 -1.02 -1.54
C LEU A 377 -13.40 -0.33 -0.96
N SER A 378 -12.92 -0.84 0.19
CA SER A 378 -11.61 -0.46 0.71
C SER A 378 -10.48 -0.90 -0.23
N GLU A 379 -9.31 -0.26 -0.16
CA GLU A 379 -8.17 -0.61 -1.04
C GLU A 379 -7.75 -2.09 -0.90
N GLY A 380 -7.78 -2.65 0.31
CA GLY A 380 -7.51 -4.07 0.52
C GLY A 380 -8.57 -4.97 -0.11
N GLN A 381 -9.85 -4.63 -0.01
CA GLN A 381 -10.93 -5.37 -0.68
C GLN A 381 -10.83 -5.27 -2.20
N LYS A 382 -10.60 -4.07 -2.76
CA LYS A 382 -10.34 -3.88 -4.20
C LYS A 382 -9.19 -4.74 -4.68
N ARG A 383 -8.12 -4.81 -3.90
CA ARG A 383 -6.96 -5.65 -4.21
C ARG A 383 -7.34 -7.13 -4.29
N ARG A 384 -8.08 -7.65 -3.31
CA ARG A 384 -8.55 -9.04 -3.33
C ARG A 384 -9.48 -9.31 -4.51
N VAL A 385 -10.38 -8.37 -4.84
CA VAL A 385 -11.25 -8.48 -6.03
C VAL A 385 -10.42 -8.53 -7.31
N SER A 386 -9.44 -7.63 -7.49
CA SER A 386 -8.60 -7.61 -8.70
C SER A 386 -7.78 -8.90 -8.86
N ILE A 387 -7.25 -9.46 -7.76
CA ILE A 387 -6.52 -10.73 -7.79
C ILE A 387 -7.48 -11.89 -8.11
N ALA A 388 -8.65 -11.94 -7.47
CA ALA A 388 -9.69 -12.95 -7.70
C ALA A 388 -10.17 -12.95 -9.16
N ALA A 389 -10.42 -11.77 -9.74
CA ALA A 389 -10.83 -11.63 -11.14
C ALA A 389 -9.77 -12.19 -12.12
N VAL A 390 -8.48 -11.93 -11.87
CA VAL A 390 -7.40 -12.50 -12.66
C VAL A 390 -7.27 -14.01 -12.42
N ALA A 391 -7.34 -14.47 -11.16
CA ALA A 391 -7.24 -15.86 -10.78
C ALA A 391 -8.38 -16.72 -11.36
N ALA A 392 -9.58 -16.15 -11.54
CA ALA A 392 -10.74 -16.80 -12.15
C ALA A 392 -10.49 -17.28 -13.59
N SER A 393 -9.53 -16.67 -14.32
CA SER A 393 -9.12 -17.16 -15.65
C SER A 393 -8.22 -18.40 -15.59
N GLN A 394 -7.77 -18.85 -14.40
CA GLN A 394 -6.81 -19.93 -14.18
C GLN A 394 -5.53 -19.80 -15.02
N PRO A 395 -4.78 -18.71 -14.88
CA PRO A 395 -3.59 -18.49 -15.69
C PRO A 395 -2.48 -19.49 -15.33
N GLU A 396 -1.69 -19.90 -16.33
CA GLU A 396 -0.52 -20.75 -16.12
C GLU A 396 0.65 -19.97 -15.49
N LEU A 397 0.70 -18.67 -15.75
CA LEU A 397 1.65 -17.72 -15.14
C LEU A 397 0.90 -16.54 -14.55
N LEU A 398 1.03 -16.33 -13.26
CA LEU A 398 0.43 -15.21 -12.52
C LEU A 398 1.52 -14.23 -12.09
N LEU A 399 1.43 -12.99 -12.54
CA LEU A 399 2.36 -11.91 -12.24
C LEU A 399 1.69 -10.95 -11.26
N LEU A 400 2.24 -10.83 -10.05
CA LEU A 400 1.68 -10.04 -8.95
C LEU A 400 2.59 -8.86 -8.60
N ASP A 401 2.10 -7.64 -8.78
CA ASP A 401 2.82 -6.41 -8.38
C ASP A 401 2.25 -5.85 -7.08
N GLU A 402 2.99 -5.99 -5.98
CA GLU A 402 2.62 -5.56 -4.62
C GLU A 402 1.21 -6.04 -4.18
N PRO A 403 0.93 -7.35 -4.15
CA PRO A 403 -0.42 -7.86 -3.89
C PRO A 403 -0.93 -7.60 -2.46
N THR A 404 -0.06 -7.21 -1.54
CA THR A 404 -0.36 -7.08 -0.11
C THR A 404 -0.63 -5.67 0.37
N VAL A 405 -0.48 -4.66 -0.49
CA VAL A 405 -0.73 -3.26 -0.14
C VAL A 405 -2.20 -3.07 0.23
N GLY A 406 -2.45 -2.39 1.36
CA GLY A 406 -3.80 -2.13 1.87
C GLY A 406 -4.47 -3.33 2.55
N GLN A 407 -3.77 -4.46 2.72
CA GLN A 407 -4.29 -5.61 3.45
C GLN A 407 -4.04 -5.45 4.96
N ASP A 408 -5.10 -5.67 5.73
CA ASP A 408 -4.96 -5.91 7.17
C ASP A 408 -4.47 -7.34 7.45
N ARG A 409 -4.37 -7.70 8.72
CA ARG A 409 -3.89 -9.02 9.13
C ARG A 409 -4.75 -10.17 8.59
N GLU A 410 -6.08 -10.06 8.73
CA GLU A 410 -7.02 -11.09 8.30
C GLU A 410 -7.10 -11.17 6.78
N GLY A 411 -7.21 -10.03 6.10
CA GLY A 411 -7.20 -9.92 4.65
C GLY A 411 -5.91 -10.48 4.04
N LEU A 412 -4.76 -10.20 4.65
CA LEU A 412 -3.48 -10.78 4.22
C LEU A 412 -3.46 -12.30 4.37
N ARG A 413 -3.92 -12.83 5.53
CA ARG A 413 -3.99 -14.27 5.75
C ARG A 413 -4.88 -14.93 4.71
N THR A 414 -6.08 -14.41 4.49
CA THR A 414 -7.02 -14.91 3.48
C THR A 414 -6.41 -14.89 2.09
N LEU A 415 -5.77 -13.77 1.70
CA LEU A 415 -5.11 -13.64 0.41
C LEU A 415 -3.99 -14.67 0.21
N LEU A 416 -3.10 -14.83 1.19
CA LEU A 416 -1.99 -15.79 1.10
C LEU A 416 -2.47 -17.24 1.05
N GLN A 417 -3.49 -17.59 1.84
CA GLN A 417 -4.13 -18.89 1.78
C GLN A 417 -4.78 -19.16 0.42
N ALA A 418 -5.50 -18.16 -0.12
CA ALA A 418 -6.13 -18.25 -1.43
C ALA A 418 -5.10 -18.46 -2.56
N LEU A 419 -4.01 -17.69 -2.57
CA LEU A 419 -2.96 -17.83 -3.58
C LEU A 419 -2.23 -19.17 -3.47
N ASN A 420 -1.94 -19.65 -2.27
CA ASN A 420 -1.34 -20.97 -2.07
C ASN A 420 -2.26 -22.09 -2.50
N LEU A 421 -3.55 -22.02 -2.16
CA LEU A 421 -4.52 -23.04 -2.56
C LEU A 421 -4.75 -23.04 -4.09
N LEU A 422 -4.79 -21.85 -4.71
CA LEU A 422 -4.84 -21.72 -6.16
C LEU A 422 -3.62 -22.39 -6.81
N HIS A 423 -2.42 -22.07 -6.33
CA HIS A 423 -1.18 -22.66 -6.80
C HIS A 423 -1.20 -24.20 -6.69
N THR A 424 -1.57 -24.74 -5.53
CA THR A 424 -1.63 -26.19 -5.30
C THR A 424 -2.64 -26.87 -6.22
N ARG A 425 -3.81 -26.25 -6.44
CA ARG A 425 -4.88 -26.84 -7.27
C ARG A 425 -4.59 -26.76 -8.77
N THR A 426 -3.96 -25.70 -9.23
CA THR A 426 -3.80 -25.44 -10.68
C THR A 426 -2.39 -25.67 -11.19
N GLY A 427 -1.39 -25.77 -10.31
CA GLY A 427 0.02 -25.80 -10.67
C GLY A 427 0.50 -24.50 -11.32
N SER A 428 -0.22 -23.37 -11.15
CA SER A 428 0.14 -22.08 -11.74
C SER A 428 1.51 -21.61 -11.25
N THR A 429 2.32 -21.11 -12.16
CA THR A 429 3.57 -20.40 -11.83
C THR A 429 3.23 -19.02 -11.31
N ILE A 430 3.82 -18.61 -10.19
CA ILE A 430 3.55 -17.29 -9.59
C ILE A 430 4.85 -16.49 -9.53
N VAL A 431 4.84 -15.27 -10.07
CA VAL A 431 5.93 -14.30 -9.89
C VAL A 431 5.41 -13.13 -9.08
N THR A 432 6.01 -12.90 -7.92
CA THR A 432 5.55 -11.88 -6.98
C THR A 432 6.61 -10.81 -6.78
N VAL A 433 6.20 -9.54 -6.82
CA VAL A 433 6.96 -8.39 -6.31
C VAL A 433 6.28 -7.95 -5.02
N THR A 434 7.02 -7.88 -3.93
CA THR A 434 6.49 -7.37 -2.65
C THR A 434 7.61 -6.86 -1.74
N HIS A 435 7.23 -5.94 -0.84
CA HIS A 435 8.04 -5.46 0.28
C HIS A 435 7.55 -6.03 1.63
N ASP A 436 6.52 -6.84 1.63
CA ASP A 436 5.97 -7.48 2.83
C ASP A 436 6.66 -8.82 3.09
N ARG A 437 7.42 -8.91 4.21
CA ARG A 437 8.11 -10.14 4.62
C ARG A 437 7.18 -11.35 4.75
N ARG A 438 5.96 -11.14 5.22
CA ARG A 438 4.96 -12.19 5.42
C ARG A 438 4.55 -12.81 4.08
N CYS A 439 4.31 -11.97 3.10
CA CYS A 439 4.01 -12.40 1.73
C CYS A 439 5.22 -13.12 1.10
N ALA A 440 6.40 -12.52 1.23
CA ALA A 440 7.63 -13.07 0.71
C ALA A 440 7.89 -14.48 1.26
N SER A 441 7.77 -14.67 2.58
CA SER A 441 7.98 -15.98 3.21
C SER A 441 6.91 -17.01 2.82
N ALA A 442 5.66 -16.58 2.61
CA ALA A 442 4.56 -17.47 2.28
C ALA A 442 4.49 -17.90 0.80
N LEU A 443 5.01 -17.06 -0.11
CA LEU A 443 4.91 -17.25 -1.57
C LEU A 443 6.27 -17.35 -2.27
N CYS A 444 7.30 -17.88 -1.60
CA CYS A 444 8.65 -17.95 -2.16
C CYS A 444 9.22 -19.37 -2.13
N ASP A 445 9.37 -19.98 -3.29
CA ASP A 445 10.19 -21.17 -3.47
C ASP A 445 11.62 -20.78 -3.89
N ARG A 446 11.73 -19.70 -4.67
CA ARG A 446 12.98 -19.12 -5.16
C ARG A 446 12.86 -17.61 -5.22
N ALA A 447 13.95 -16.92 -4.91
CA ALA A 447 14.05 -15.47 -5.01
C ALA A 447 15.08 -15.05 -6.05
N ALA A 448 14.83 -13.91 -6.70
CA ALA A 448 15.77 -13.23 -7.58
C ALA A 448 15.95 -11.78 -7.08
N TRP A 449 17.17 -11.41 -6.75
CA TRP A 449 17.50 -10.07 -6.24
C TRP A 449 17.88 -9.12 -7.37
N LEU A 450 16.98 -8.20 -7.69
CA LEU A 450 17.19 -7.14 -8.65
C LEU A 450 17.78 -5.90 -7.94
N LYS A 451 18.94 -5.47 -8.35
CA LYS A 451 19.62 -4.26 -7.87
C LYS A 451 20.22 -3.51 -9.04
N ASP A 452 20.03 -2.19 -9.09
CA ASP A 452 20.53 -1.32 -10.14
C ASP A 452 20.23 -1.83 -11.57
N GLY A 453 19.01 -2.33 -11.78
CA GLY A 453 18.53 -2.84 -13.07
C GLY A 453 19.07 -4.20 -13.48
N ARG A 454 19.82 -4.92 -12.64
CA ARG A 454 20.44 -6.23 -12.91
C ARG A 454 20.05 -7.28 -11.87
N ILE A 455 19.93 -8.54 -12.27
CA ILE A 455 19.85 -9.64 -11.32
C ILE A 455 21.24 -9.86 -10.72
N LYS A 456 21.36 -9.63 -9.41
CA LYS A 456 22.60 -9.83 -8.65
C LYS A 456 22.82 -11.31 -8.35
N THR A 457 21.76 -11.97 -7.88
CA THR A 457 21.80 -13.40 -7.55
C THR A 457 20.38 -13.97 -7.53
N THR A 458 20.29 -15.28 -7.64
CA THR A 458 19.07 -16.05 -7.41
C THR A 458 19.36 -17.13 -6.37
N GLY A 459 18.40 -17.43 -5.50
CA GLY A 459 18.56 -18.41 -4.43
C GLY A 459 17.21 -18.85 -3.86
N GLY A 460 17.22 -19.60 -2.79
CA GLY A 460 16.02 -19.97 -2.04
C GLY A 460 15.50 -18.84 -1.14
N PRO A 461 14.56 -19.17 -0.23
CA PRO A 461 13.97 -18.18 0.70
C PRO A 461 15.00 -17.50 1.61
N GLU A 462 16.17 -18.10 1.86
CA GLU A 462 17.28 -17.51 2.61
C GLU A 462 17.76 -16.18 2.03
N LEU A 463 17.57 -15.97 0.71
CA LEU A 463 17.93 -14.73 0.04
C LEU A 463 17.07 -13.54 0.50
N ILE A 464 15.88 -13.80 1.03
CA ILE A 464 15.00 -12.77 1.59
C ILE A 464 15.70 -12.05 2.76
N GLU A 465 16.29 -12.81 3.68
CA GLU A 465 17.01 -12.24 4.82
C GLU A 465 18.28 -11.52 4.38
N ALA A 466 19.04 -12.07 3.41
CA ALA A 466 20.22 -11.43 2.88
C ALA A 466 19.90 -10.09 2.19
N ALA A 467 18.88 -10.07 1.32
CA ALA A 467 18.48 -8.85 0.60
C ALA A 467 17.89 -7.78 1.51
N TRP A 468 17.20 -8.17 2.59
CA TRP A 468 16.61 -7.24 3.55
C TRP A 468 17.50 -6.97 4.78
N GLY A 469 18.50 -7.81 5.06
CA GLY A 469 19.51 -7.63 6.12
C GLY A 469 20.57 -6.60 5.78
N ASP A 470 21.09 -6.59 4.56
CA ASP A 470 22.06 -5.59 4.07
C ASP A 470 21.59 -4.12 4.17
N SER A 471 20.29 -3.91 4.31
CA SER A 471 19.72 -2.56 4.52
C SER A 471 19.77 -2.10 5.99
N ALA A 472 20.24 -2.93 6.93
CA ALA A 472 20.34 -2.58 8.36
C ALA A 472 21.71 -2.02 8.75
N ALA A 473 22.67 -1.97 7.82
CA ALA A 473 24.07 -1.56 8.07
C ALA A 473 24.41 -0.18 7.47
N LEU A 474 23.38 0.69 7.24
CA LEU A 474 23.61 2.08 6.84
C LEU A 474 22.84 3.05 7.74
#